data_8d3e004c2730c27b5d570b3f21bef6e6
#
_entry.id   8d3e004c2730c27b5d570b3f21bef6e6
#
_cell.length_a   1.000
_cell.length_b   1.000
_cell.length_c   1.000
_cell.angle_alpha   90.00
_cell.angle_beta   90.00
_cell.angle_gamma   90.00
#
_symmetry.space_group_name_H-M   'P 1'
#
loop_
_entity.id
_entity.type
_entity.pdbx_description
1 polymer ?
#
loop_
_entity_poly.entity_id
_entity_poly.type
_entity_poly.pdbx_seq_one_letter_code
_entity_poly.pdbx_strand_id
1 'polypeptide(L)'
;MNRRQLIHFAVGMAISSMAAGSYAQGLEIIPLRHRTVEQVLPALQPLMEPGATLTGQGTQLIVRTSPANLAELRRALEAIDRPSRRLQISVRFDDALDSAAGEVEASARISSRAARVDVRAQDAQRAGAERVDQRVQVLEGGRAFIFTGQSSDIRETVTGFDVVPRLAGDRVLMDIAQRRETLALQQALSTTVSARLGEWLEVGGAVQNASRDQSGIGSASASRSRDSRRVWLKVEELRH
;
A
#
# COMPACT_ATOMS: atom_id res chain seq x y z
N MET A 1 8.96 -69.92 -74.08
CA MET A 1 10.35 -69.83 -73.72
C MET A 1 10.63 -68.52 -73.06
N ASN A 2 11.01 -68.53 -71.84
CA ASN A 2 10.99 -67.61 -70.79
C ASN A 2 11.91 -66.38 -70.89
N ARG A 3 11.44 -65.22 -70.66
CA ARG A 3 12.28 -64.08 -70.30
C ARG A 3 11.69 -63.40 -69.09
N ARG A 4 12.29 -63.64 -67.97
CA ARG A 4 12.08 -62.99 -66.74
C ARG A 4 12.70 -61.58 -66.83
N GLN A 5 11.87 -60.59 -66.75
CA GLN A 5 12.30 -59.22 -66.55
C GLN A 5 12.21 -58.91 -65.06
N LEU A 6 13.37 -58.74 -64.49
CA LEU A 6 13.56 -58.17 -63.16
C LEU A 6 13.39 -56.67 -63.25
N ILE A 7 12.25 -56.18 -62.70
CA ILE A 7 12.05 -54.76 -62.50
C ILE A 7 12.67 -54.39 -61.14
N HIS A 8 13.80 -53.75 -61.21
CA HIS A 8 14.39 -53.12 -60.02
C HIS A 8 13.61 -51.85 -59.70
N PHE A 9 12.75 -51.94 -58.66
CA PHE A 9 12.06 -50.79 -58.08
C PHE A 9 13.07 -50.09 -57.17
N ALA A 10 13.74 -49.04 -57.66
CA ALA A 10 14.54 -48.14 -56.83
C ALA A 10 13.65 -47.26 -56.01
N VAL A 11 13.42 -47.61 -54.74
CA VAL A 11 12.81 -46.76 -53.76
C VAL A 11 13.82 -45.70 -53.33
N GLY A 12 13.73 -44.53 -53.94
CA GLY A 12 14.44 -43.35 -53.50
C GLY A 12 13.88 -42.85 -52.19
N MET A 13 14.55 -43.17 -51.08
CA MET A 13 14.27 -42.65 -49.76
C MET A 13 14.80 -41.21 -49.66
N ALA A 14 13.98 -40.24 -49.97
CA ALA A 14 14.28 -38.84 -49.73
C ALA A 14 14.32 -38.59 -48.20
N ILE A 15 15.51 -38.65 -47.63
CA ILE A 15 15.76 -38.19 -46.25
C ILE A 15 15.69 -36.66 -46.30
N SER A 16 14.51 -36.12 -46.03
CA SER A 16 14.36 -34.69 -45.71
C SER A 16 15.13 -34.42 -44.41
N SER A 17 16.36 -33.99 -44.57
CA SER A 17 17.18 -33.46 -43.48
C SER A 17 16.50 -32.20 -42.95
N MET A 18 15.67 -32.35 -41.92
CA MET A 18 15.21 -31.22 -41.10
C MET A 18 16.47 -30.66 -40.43
N ALA A 19 17.04 -29.66 -41.05
CA ALA A 19 18.04 -28.82 -40.42
C ALA A 19 17.35 -28.13 -39.24
N ALA A 20 17.41 -28.74 -38.05
CA ALA A 20 17.15 -28.06 -36.81
C ALA A 20 18.18 -26.94 -36.72
N GLY A 21 17.78 -25.75 -37.09
CA GLY A 21 18.59 -24.55 -36.95
C GLY A 21 18.99 -24.42 -35.49
N SER A 22 20.21 -24.86 -35.18
CA SER A 22 20.84 -24.52 -33.89
C SER A 22 21.05 -23.03 -33.90
N TYR A 23 20.05 -22.28 -33.43
CA TYR A 23 20.25 -20.86 -33.15
C TYR A 23 21.31 -20.78 -32.06
N ALA A 24 22.48 -20.24 -32.41
CA ALA A 24 23.54 -19.98 -31.45
C ALA A 24 22.99 -19.04 -30.37
N GLN A 25 22.76 -19.60 -29.19
CA GLN A 25 22.34 -18.80 -28.02
C GLN A 25 23.55 -17.98 -27.58
N GLY A 26 23.50 -16.69 -27.84
CA GLY A 26 24.48 -15.73 -27.34
C GLY A 26 24.22 -15.38 -25.87
N LEU A 27 25.33 -15.35 -25.11
CA LEU A 27 25.29 -14.73 -23.77
C LEU A 27 25.48 -13.23 -23.94
N GLU A 28 24.56 -12.44 -23.35
CA GLU A 28 24.66 -10.99 -23.35
C GLU A 28 24.41 -10.42 -21.97
N ILE A 29 25.13 -9.34 -21.63
CA ILE A 29 24.97 -8.60 -20.38
C ILE A 29 24.40 -7.23 -20.74
N ILE A 30 23.20 -6.95 -20.23
CA ILE A 30 22.49 -5.71 -20.48
C ILE A 30 22.50 -4.86 -19.18
N PRO A 31 23.15 -3.69 -19.19
CA PRO A 31 23.10 -2.81 -18.03
C PRO A 31 21.74 -2.08 -17.95
N LEU A 32 21.11 -2.16 -16.80
CA LEU A 32 19.89 -1.40 -16.46
C LEU A 32 20.30 -0.03 -15.93
N ARG A 33 19.52 1.01 -16.27
CA ARG A 33 19.83 2.40 -15.92
C ARG A 33 19.04 2.92 -14.73
N HIS A 34 17.80 2.44 -14.57
CA HIS A 34 16.84 3.04 -13.64
C HIS A 34 16.21 2.00 -12.70
N ARG A 35 16.22 0.74 -13.07
CA ARG A 35 15.60 -0.34 -12.31
C ARG A 35 16.62 -1.42 -11.95
N THR A 36 16.30 -2.20 -10.93
CA THR A 36 17.09 -3.40 -10.59
C THR A 36 16.56 -4.62 -11.33
N VAL A 37 17.40 -5.65 -11.42
CA VAL A 37 17.04 -6.92 -12.06
C VAL A 37 15.78 -7.50 -11.44
N GLU A 38 15.66 -7.46 -10.11
CA GLU A 38 14.50 -7.99 -9.37
C GLU A 38 13.19 -7.31 -9.77
N GLN A 39 13.25 -6.04 -10.16
CA GLN A 39 12.09 -5.28 -10.61
C GLN A 39 11.65 -5.58 -12.03
N VAL A 40 12.61 -5.92 -12.92
CA VAL A 40 12.32 -6.17 -14.34
C VAL A 40 12.11 -7.64 -14.66
N LEU A 41 12.70 -8.56 -13.89
CA LEU A 41 12.63 -10.01 -14.08
C LEU A 41 11.20 -10.54 -14.24
N PRO A 42 10.24 -10.20 -13.39
CA PRO A 42 8.87 -10.73 -13.50
C PRO A 42 8.16 -10.34 -14.80
N ALA A 43 8.51 -9.17 -15.37
CA ALA A 43 7.93 -8.68 -16.61
C ALA A 43 8.59 -9.30 -17.85
N LEU A 44 9.86 -9.70 -17.76
CA LEU A 44 10.62 -10.28 -18.87
C LEU A 44 10.51 -11.80 -18.96
N GLN A 45 10.30 -12.50 -17.83
CA GLN A 45 10.16 -13.96 -17.81
C GLN A 45 9.12 -14.51 -18.79
N PRO A 46 7.91 -13.92 -18.95
CA PRO A 46 6.92 -14.41 -19.91
C PRO A 46 7.34 -14.26 -21.38
N LEU A 47 8.33 -13.41 -21.69
CA LEU A 47 8.83 -13.16 -23.03
C LEU A 47 9.99 -14.08 -23.41
N MET A 48 10.41 -14.98 -22.50
CA MET A 48 11.53 -15.89 -22.74
C MET A 48 11.13 -17.07 -23.60
N GLU A 49 11.99 -17.40 -24.56
CA GLU A 49 11.87 -18.63 -25.36
C GLU A 49 12.17 -19.89 -24.53
N PRO A 50 11.64 -21.06 -24.92
CA PRO A 50 12.02 -22.33 -24.31
C PRO A 50 13.53 -22.56 -24.44
N GLY A 51 14.19 -22.85 -23.29
CA GLY A 51 15.65 -23.09 -23.24
C GLY A 51 16.50 -21.83 -23.10
N ALA A 52 15.91 -20.65 -23.15
CA ALA A 52 16.60 -19.39 -22.81
C ALA A 52 16.78 -19.25 -21.30
N THR A 53 17.79 -18.49 -20.88
CA THR A 53 18.04 -18.19 -19.46
C THR A 53 18.14 -16.69 -19.25
N LEU A 54 17.49 -16.23 -18.17
CA LEU A 54 17.46 -14.84 -17.73
C LEU A 54 17.81 -14.80 -16.25
N THR A 55 18.90 -14.13 -15.92
CA THR A 55 19.39 -13.96 -14.56
C THR A 55 20.09 -12.61 -14.44
N GLY A 56 20.53 -12.25 -13.26
CA GLY A 56 21.32 -11.04 -13.06
C GLY A 56 21.40 -10.66 -11.60
N GLN A 57 22.12 -9.57 -11.33
CA GLN A 57 22.29 -9.03 -9.99
C GLN A 57 22.42 -7.50 -10.03
N GLY A 58 21.72 -6.83 -9.11
CA GLY A 58 21.74 -5.38 -9.04
C GLY A 58 21.19 -4.74 -10.32
N THR A 59 22.04 -4.10 -11.10
CA THR A 59 21.68 -3.43 -12.37
C THR A 59 22.21 -4.15 -13.60
N GLN A 60 22.69 -5.38 -13.48
CA GLN A 60 23.23 -6.16 -14.60
C GLN A 60 22.34 -7.36 -14.91
N LEU A 61 21.66 -7.30 -16.04
CA LEU A 61 20.83 -8.39 -16.55
C LEU A 61 21.65 -9.27 -17.48
N ILE A 62 21.69 -10.58 -17.21
CA ILE A 62 22.41 -11.59 -17.99
C ILE A 62 21.39 -12.42 -18.74
N VAL A 63 21.47 -12.40 -20.07
CA VAL A 63 20.53 -13.09 -20.96
C VAL A 63 21.26 -14.05 -21.83
N ARG A 64 20.77 -15.29 -21.95
CA ARG A 64 21.18 -16.27 -22.93
C ARG A 64 19.97 -16.68 -23.75
N THR A 65 19.89 -16.26 -25.00
CA THR A 65 18.74 -16.49 -25.86
C THR A 65 19.13 -16.37 -27.35
N SER A 66 18.16 -16.57 -28.25
CA SER A 66 18.34 -16.32 -29.67
C SER A 66 18.47 -14.82 -29.98
N PRO A 67 19.10 -14.42 -31.10
CA PRO A 67 19.17 -13.02 -31.50
C PRO A 67 17.79 -12.34 -31.68
N ALA A 68 16.80 -13.11 -32.13
CA ALA A 68 15.44 -12.62 -32.34
C ALA A 68 14.76 -12.27 -31.01
N ASN A 69 14.80 -13.19 -30.05
CA ASN A 69 14.23 -12.98 -28.72
C ASN A 69 14.99 -11.90 -27.95
N LEU A 70 16.31 -11.80 -28.11
CA LEU A 70 17.11 -10.72 -27.53
C LEU A 70 16.64 -9.34 -27.99
N ALA A 71 16.34 -9.18 -29.29
CA ALA A 71 15.80 -7.92 -29.84
C ALA A 71 14.42 -7.58 -29.26
N GLU A 72 13.59 -8.58 -28.97
CA GLU A 72 12.31 -8.41 -28.31
C GLU A 72 12.48 -7.98 -26.84
N LEU A 73 13.34 -8.65 -26.11
CA LEU A 73 13.67 -8.32 -24.72
C LEU A 73 14.23 -6.90 -24.60
N ARG A 74 15.09 -6.46 -25.52
CA ARG A 74 15.61 -5.09 -25.53
C ARG A 74 14.50 -4.05 -25.70
N ARG A 75 13.55 -4.28 -26.63
CA ARG A 75 12.38 -3.40 -26.81
C ARG A 75 11.50 -3.34 -25.59
N ALA A 76 11.29 -4.49 -24.92
CA ALA A 76 10.55 -4.52 -23.65
C ALA A 76 11.29 -3.75 -22.55
N LEU A 77 12.63 -3.91 -22.46
CA LEU A 77 13.45 -3.16 -21.50
C LEU A 77 13.40 -1.65 -21.72
N GLU A 78 13.46 -1.16 -22.96
CA GLU A 78 13.31 0.27 -23.26
C GLU A 78 12.00 0.86 -22.75
N ALA A 79 10.94 0.04 -22.74
CA ALA A 79 9.65 0.44 -22.19
C ALA A 79 9.58 0.41 -20.66
N ILE A 80 10.30 -0.54 -20.03
CA ILE A 80 10.22 -0.81 -18.59
C ILE A 80 11.30 -0.04 -17.81
N ASP A 81 12.55 0.02 -18.34
CA ASP A 81 13.70 0.66 -17.65
C ASP A 81 13.65 2.19 -17.77
N ARG A 82 12.62 2.78 -17.20
CA ARG A 82 12.42 4.24 -17.15
C ARG A 82 12.68 4.76 -15.74
N PRO A 83 13.11 6.03 -15.60
CA PRO A 83 13.30 6.63 -14.30
C PRO A 83 11.99 6.63 -13.51
N SER A 84 12.07 6.20 -12.25
CA SER A 84 10.92 6.27 -11.34
C SER A 84 10.60 7.73 -11.02
N ARG A 85 9.33 8.09 -11.10
CA ARG A 85 8.86 9.43 -10.77
C ARG A 85 8.95 9.66 -9.27
N ARG A 86 9.26 10.89 -8.88
CA ARG A 86 9.26 11.30 -7.49
C ARG A 86 7.89 11.82 -7.12
N LEU A 87 7.32 11.25 -6.07
CA LEU A 87 5.98 11.58 -5.59
C LEU A 87 6.06 12.15 -4.18
N GLN A 88 5.22 13.13 -3.89
CA GLN A 88 4.98 13.63 -2.56
C GLN A 88 3.60 13.16 -2.10
N ILE A 89 3.56 12.46 -0.98
CA ILE A 89 2.34 12.08 -0.30
C ILE A 89 2.12 13.09 0.81
N SER A 90 1.01 13.81 0.75
CA SER A 90 0.52 14.66 1.83
C SER A 90 -0.58 13.94 2.57
N VAL A 91 -0.48 13.92 3.89
CA VAL A 91 -1.45 13.27 4.78
C VAL A 91 -2.06 14.32 5.68
N ARG A 92 -3.37 14.29 5.80
CA ARG A 92 -4.11 15.14 6.70
C ARG A 92 -4.94 14.27 7.64
N PHE A 93 -4.82 14.58 8.92
CA PHE A 93 -5.66 14.03 9.97
C PHE A 93 -6.60 15.13 10.42
N ASP A 94 -7.90 14.89 10.29
CA ASP A 94 -8.92 15.74 10.85
C ASP A 94 -9.47 15.02 12.08
N ASP A 95 -9.06 15.45 13.26
CA ASP A 95 -9.54 14.92 14.54
C ASP A 95 -10.61 15.88 15.08
N ALA A 96 -11.80 15.37 15.35
CA ALA A 96 -12.87 16.11 16.02
C ALA A 96 -13.23 15.42 17.33
N LEU A 97 -13.04 16.12 18.42
CA LEU A 97 -13.41 15.69 19.75
C LEU A 97 -14.67 16.45 20.19
N ASP A 98 -15.72 15.71 20.49
CA ASP A 98 -16.92 16.22 21.11
C ASP A 98 -17.09 15.53 22.47
N SER A 99 -17.00 16.29 23.54
CA SER A 99 -17.14 15.78 24.90
C SER A 99 -18.16 16.57 25.68
N ALA A 100 -19.08 15.86 26.32
CA ALA A 100 -20.03 16.42 27.24
C ALA A 100 -19.89 15.74 28.61
N ALA A 101 -19.78 16.52 29.66
CA ALA A 101 -19.77 16.04 31.02
C ALA A 101 -20.82 16.75 31.83
N GLY A 102 -21.67 15.99 32.51
CA GLY A 102 -22.65 16.49 33.45
C GLY A 102 -22.35 15.97 34.85
N GLU A 103 -22.33 16.83 35.83
CA GLU A 103 -22.14 16.50 37.20
C GLU A 103 -23.32 17.08 38.03
N VAL A 104 -23.95 16.21 38.80
CA VAL A 104 -25.02 16.61 39.74
C VAL A 104 -24.55 16.27 41.15
N GLU A 105 -24.34 17.28 41.94
CA GLU A 105 -24.04 17.16 43.36
C GLU A 105 -25.26 17.59 44.19
N ALA A 106 -25.72 16.67 45.01
CA ALA A 106 -26.79 16.95 45.95
C ALA A 106 -26.25 16.86 47.39
N SER A 107 -26.25 17.97 48.10
CA SER A 107 -25.90 18.01 49.52
C SER A 107 -27.10 18.33 50.37
N ALA A 108 -27.39 17.45 51.34
CA ALA A 108 -28.45 17.68 52.33
C ALA A 108 -27.82 18.11 53.65
N ARG A 109 -28.21 19.29 54.15
CA ARG A 109 -27.86 19.77 55.48
C ARG A 109 -29.10 19.76 56.32
N ILE A 110 -29.09 18.96 57.38
CA ILE A 110 -30.15 18.87 58.36
C ILE A 110 -29.75 19.71 59.55
N SER A 111 -30.46 20.81 59.80
CA SER A 111 -30.35 21.58 61.06
C SER A 111 -31.63 21.48 61.82
N SER A 112 -31.56 21.67 63.15
CA SER A 112 -32.73 21.53 64.08
C SER A 112 -33.94 22.43 63.78
N ARG A 113 -33.87 23.29 62.73
CA ARG A 113 -34.96 24.18 62.34
C ARG A 113 -35.42 24.11 60.88
N ALA A 114 -34.67 23.57 59.98
CA ALA A 114 -35.02 23.36 58.57
C ALA A 114 -34.12 22.37 57.86
N ALA A 115 -34.70 21.54 57.03
CA ALA A 115 -33.95 20.74 56.04
C ALA A 115 -33.85 21.53 54.75
N ARG A 116 -32.63 21.76 54.26
CA ARG A 116 -32.39 22.34 52.94
C ARG A 116 -31.61 21.33 52.11
N VAL A 117 -32.09 21.12 50.92
CA VAL A 117 -31.40 20.31 49.89
C VAL A 117 -30.90 21.29 48.83
N ASP A 118 -29.59 21.43 48.74
CA ASP A 118 -28.94 22.18 47.68
C ASP A 118 -28.55 21.21 46.56
N VAL A 119 -29.12 21.42 45.38
CA VAL A 119 -28.79 20.68 44.18
C VAL A 119 -28.01 21.60 43.25
N ARG A 120 -26.79 21.24 42.95
CA ARG A 120 -25.98 21.92 41.94
C ARG A 120 -25.81 21.02 40.75
N ALA A 121 -26.19 21.50 39.59
CA ALA A 121 -25.94 20.85 38.31
C ALA A 121 -24.94 21.70 37.51
N GLN A 122 -23.88 21.06 37.03
CA GLN A 122 -22.93 21.70 36.15
C GLN A 122 -22.82 20.87 34.87
N ASP A 123 -23.04 21.54 33.76
CA ASP A 123 -22.87 20.96 32.44
C ASP A 123 -21.66 21.61 31.79
N ALA A 124 -20.70 20.79 31.40
CA ALA A 124 -19.54 21.21 30.64
C ALA A 124 -19.52 20.54 29.26
N GLN A 125 -19.48 21.34 28.22
CA GLN A 125 -19.39 20.87 26.85
C GLN A 125 -18.14 21.43 26.24
N ARG A 126 -17.31 20.54 25.69
CA ARG A 126 -16.07 20.88 24.99
C ARG A 126 -16.10 20.28 23.60
N ALA A 127 -15.87 21.12 22.60
CA ALA A 127 -15.64 20.70 21.23
C ALA A 127 -14.26 21.19 20.80
N GLY A 128 -13.46 20.29 20.27
CA GLY A 128 -12.14 20.59 19.75
C GLY A 128 -11.96 19.97 18.38
N ALA A 129 -11.30 20.68 17.48
CA ALA A 129 -10.88 20.16 16.19
C ALA A 129 -9.39 20.42 16.04
N GLU A 130 -8.62 19.38 15.77
CA GLU A 130 -7.20 19.46 15.49
C GLU A 130 -6.94 18.95 14.07
N ARG A 131 -6.07 19.67 13.36
CA ARG A 131 -5.63 19.28 12.03
C ARG A 131 -4.12 19.13 12.03
N VAL A 132 -3.65 17.94 11.67
CA VAL A 132 -2.23 17.66 11.52
C VAL A 132 -1.95 17.29 10.08
N ASP A 133 -1.05 18.04 9.44
CA ASP A 133 -0.62 17.79 8.07
C ASP A 133 0.82 17.24 8.07
N GLN A 134 1.04 16.09 7.45
CA GLN A 134 2.35 15.47 7.27
C GLN A 134 2.66 15.31 5.78
N ARG A 135 3.95 15.34 5.42
CA ARG A 135 4.40 15.14 4.04
C ARG A 135 5.57 14.18 4.00
N VAL A 136 5.54 13.25 3.06
CA VAL A 136 6.62 12.30 2.81
C VAL A 136 6.87 12.18 1.31
N GLN A 137 8.14 12.06 0.92
CA GLN A 137 8.52 11.82 -0.47
C GLN A 137 8.84 10.36 -0.69
N VAL A 138 8.42 9.83 -1.82
CA VAL A 138 8.61 8.44 -2.21
C VAL A 138 8.79 8.33 -3.73
N LEU A 139 9.50 7.31 -4.18
CA LEU A 139 9.51 6.96 -5.60
C LEU A 139 8.24 6.19 -5.98
N GLU A 140 7.82 6.32 -7.22
CA GLU A 140 6.73 5.51 -7.78
C GLU A 140 6.99 4.02 -7.54
N GLY A 141 6.01 3.32 -6.96
CA GLY A 141 6.13 1.93 -6.53
C GLY A 141 6.93 1.69 -5.26
N GLY A 142 7.53 2.74 -4.68
CA GLY A 142 8.18 2.68 -3.37
C GLY A 142 7.16 2.70 -2.23
N ARG A 143 7.58 2.23 -1.06
CA ARG A 143 6.73 2.18 0.14
C ARG A 143 7.04 3.36 1.05
N ALA A 144 6.01 4.10 1.47
CA ALA A 144 6.09 5.11 2.52
C ALA A 144 5.31 4.62 3.74
N PHE A 145 5.90 4.73 4.91
CA PHE A 145 5.22 4.49 6.18
C PHE A 145 4.80 5.83 6.80
N ILE A 146 3.53 5.94 7.16
CA ILE A 146 2.96 7.14 7.76
C ILE A 146 2.50 6.78 9.17
N PHE A 147 3.12 7.45 10.14
CA PHE A 147 2.84 7.23 11.55
C PHE A 147 1.64 8.08 11.99
N THR A 148 0.66 7.46 12.62
CA THR A 148 -0.54 8.15 13.13
C THR A 148 -0.56 8.25 14.65
N GLY A 149 0.60 8.16 15.30
CA GLY A 149 0.81 7.86 16.70
C GLY A 149 -0.05 8.61 17.70
N GLN A 150 -0.60 7.84 18.65
CA GLN A 150 -0.87 8.28 20.00
C GLN A 150 0.13 7.59 20.91
N SER A 151 1.05 8.37 21.47
CA SER A 151 1.90 7.91 22.57
C SER A 151 1.06 8.07 23.85
N SER A 152 0.59 6.97 24.40
CA SER A 152 0.10 6.94 25.77
C SER A 152 1.17 6.36 26.66
N ASP A 153 1.46 6.98 27.78
CA ASP A 153 2.57 6.77 28.71
C ASP A 153 2.78 5.33 29.24
N ILE A 154 1.95 4.37 28.87
CA ILE A 154 2.01 3.02 29.49
C ILE A 154 2.17 1.89 28.45
N ARG A 155 1.87 2.13 27.16
CA ARG A 155 2.05 1.12 26.10
C ARG A 155 2.34 1.81 24.78
N GLU A 156 3.53 1.56 24.28
CA GLU A 156 3.93 2.00 22.94
C GLU A 156 3.12 1.20 21.89
N THR A 157 2.05 1.79 21.42
CA THR A 157 1.28 1.23 20.31
C THR A 157 1.65 2.00 19.05
N VAL A 158 2.42 1.34 18.19
CA VAL A 158 2.73 1.91 16.87
C VAL A 158 1.52 1.71 15.97
N THR A 159 0.83 2.80 15.69
CA THR A 159 -0.28 2.81 14.73
C THR A 159 0.13 3.63 13.52
N GLY A 160 -0.02 3.06 12.34
CA GLY A 160 0.33 3.72 11.10
C GLY A 160 -0.20 2.96 9.90
N PHE A 161 0.13 3.44 8.73
CA PHE A 161 -0.18 2.75 7.49
C PHE A 161 0.95 2.89 6.47
N ASP A 162 1.15 1.81 5.72
CA ASP A 162 2.01 1.78 4.56
C ASP A 162 1.22 2.27 3.35
N VAL A 163 1.84 3.08 2.51
CA VAL A 163 1.28 3.54 1.23
C VAL A 163 2.27 3.23 0.12
N VAL A 164 1.81 2.57 -0.93
CA VAL A 164 2.58 2.32 -2.15
C VAL A 164 1.85 2.98 -3.32
N PRO A 165 2.30 4.17 -3.77
CA PRO A 165 1.69 4.87 -4.90
C PRO A 165 2.21 4.33 -6.23
N ARG A 166 1.31 4.08 -7.18
CA ARG A 166 1.62 3.74 -8.57
C ARG A 166 0.86 4.65 -9.51
N LEU A 167 1.52 5.17 -10.53
CA LEU A 167 0.89 6.05 -11.50
C LEU A 167 0.26 5.28 -12.66
N ALA A 168 -0.93 5.70 -13.03
CA ALA A 168 -1.67 5.20 -14.20
C ALA A 168 -2.22 6.39 -14.98
N GLY A 169 -1.38 6.96 -15.86
CA GLY A 169 -1.71 8.19 -16.57
C GLY A 169 -1.75 9.41 -15.64
N ASP A 170 -2.92 10.03 -15.54
CA ASP A 170 -3.23 11.19 -14.67
C ASP A 170 -3.75 10.78 -13.28
N ARG A 171 -3.87 9.47 -13.06
CA ARG A 171 -4.35 8.90 -11.80
C ARG A 171 -3.23 8.25 -11.02
N VAL A 172 -3.42 8.20 -9.72
CA VAL A 172 -2.57 7.44 -8.82
C VAL A 172 -3.41 6.32 -8.18
N LEU A 173 -2.89 5.09 -8.25
CA LEU A 173 -3.39 3.96 -7.45
C LEU A 173 -2.54 3.90 -6.19
N MET A 174 -3.17 3.81 -5.05
CA MET A 174 -2.51 3.72 -3.75
C MET A 174 -2.90 2.40 -3.09
N ASP A 175 -1.93 1.53 -2.89
CA ASP A 175 -2.11 0.36 -2.04
C ASP A 175 -1.82 0.80 -0.61
N ILE A 176 -2.83 0.73 0.26
CA ILE A 176 -2.77 1.19 1.64
C ILE A 176 -2.94 -0.01 2.55
N ALA A 177 -1.96 -0.26 3.40
CA ALA A 177 -2.02 -1.31 4.41
C ALA A 177 -1.93 -0.68 5.80
N GLN A 178 -3.01 -0.74 6.54
CA GLN A 178 -3.03 -0.30 7.94
C GLN A 178 -2.30 -1.34 8.80
N ARG A 179 -1.36 -0.86 9.61
CA ARG A 179 -0.64 -1.67 10.56
C ARG A 179 -0.91 -1.14 11.97
N ARG A 180 -1.48 -2.01 12.79
CA ARG A 180 -1.60 -1.78 14.23
C ARG A 180 -0.81 -2.88 14.94
N GLU A 181 0.26 -2.48 15.59
CA GLU A 181 1.08 -3.39 16.37
C GLU A 181 0.81 -3.14 17.85
N THR A 182 0.15 -4.11 18.49
CA THR A 182 -0.06 -4.17 19.94
C THR A 182 0.54 -5.48 20.39
N LEU A 183 1.11 -5.56 21.59
CA LEU A 183 1.73 -6.77 22.17
C LEU A 183 0.85 -8.05 22.14
N ALA A 184 -0.46 -7.92 21.88
CA ALA A 184 -1.41 -9.03 21.88
C ALA A 184 -2.16 -9.27 20.57
N LEU A 185 -2.15 -8.35 19.59
CA LEU A 185 -2.97 -8.46 18.38
C LEU A 185 -2.29 -7.73 17.20
N GLN A 186 -2.01 -8.47 16.13
CA GLN A 186 -1.68 -7.90 14.83
C GLN A 186 -2.96 -7.85 13.98
N GLN A 187 -3.45 -6.66 13.69
CA GLN A 187 -4.53 -6.44 12.73
C GLN A 187 -3.95 -5.73 11.51
N ALA A 188 -4.08 -6.34 10.35
CA ALA A 188 -3.71 -5.76 9.07
C ALA A 188 -4.97 -5.61 8.21
N LEU A 189 -5.25 -4.40 7.79
CA LEU A 189 -6.27 -4.09 6.79
C LEU A 189 -5.57 -3.52 5.58
N SER A 190 -5.88 -4.03 4.39
CA SER A 190 -5.34 -3.50 3.15
C SER A 190 -6.47 -3.11 2.20
N THR A 191 -6.26 -2.01 1.49
CA THR A 191 -7.18 -1.52 0.46
C THR A 191 -6.40 -0.89 -0.68
N THR A 192 -6.97 -0.94 -1.88
CA THR A 192 -6.43 -0.20 -3.02
C THR A 192 -7.44 0.87 -3.41
N VAL A 193 -6.99 2.11 -3.44
CA VAL A 193 -7.80 3.26 -3.82
C VAL A 193 -7.18 3.98 -5.01
N SER A 194 -7.99 4.73 -5.76
CA SER A 194 -7.55 5.48 -6.92
C SER A 194 -8.06 6.90 -6.84
N ALA A 195 -7.16 7.89 -7.02
CA ALA A 195 -7.47 9.30 -7.08
C ALA A 195 -6.78 9.97 -8.28
N ARG A 196 -7.14 11.22 -8.59
CA ARG A 196 -6.34 12.05 -9.49
C ARG A 196 -5.13 12.63 -8.76
N LEU A 197 -4.06 12.88 -9.50
CA LEU A 197 -2.91 13.59 -8.96
C LEU A 197 -3.33 14.97 -8.44
N GLY A 198 -2.90 15.32 -7.22
CA GLY A 198 -3.23 16.58 -6.56
C GLY A 198 -4.60 16.63 -5.87
N GLU A 199 -5.41 15.59 -5.95
CA GLU A 199 -6.72 15.51 -5.31
C GLU A 199 -6.62 14.89 -3.92
N TRP A 200 -7.35 15.46 -2.95
CA TRP A 200 -7.51 14.87 -1.63
C TRP A 200 -8.54 13.75 -1.66
N LEU A 201 -8.15 12.58 -1.16
CA LEU A 201 -9.00 11.41 -1.03
C LEU A 201 -9.09 11.00 0.43
N GLU A 202 -10.29 10.80 0.93
CA GLU A 202 -10.52 10.18 2.24
C GLU A 202 -10.24 8.67 2.12
N VAL A 203 -9.31 8.18 2.91
CA VAL A 203 -8.87 6.77 2.85
C VAL A 203 -9.36 5.96 4.04
N GLY A 204 -9.91 6.61 5.04
CA GLY A 204 -10.50 5.95 6.19
C GLY A 204 -10.76 6.90 7.34
N GLY A 205 -11.46 6.38 8.32
CA GLY A 205 -11.76 7.09 9.55
C GLY A 205 -12.10 6.12 10.67
N ALA A 206 -11.98 6.58 11.89
CA ALA A 206 -12.43 5.87 13.10
C ALA A 206 -13.32 6.79 13.91
N VAL A 207 -14.41 6.24 14.43
CA VAL A 207 -15.28 6.91 15.40
C VAL A 207 -15.24 6.11 16.68
N GLN A 208 -14.80 6.75 17.74
CA GLN A 208 -14.79 6.19 19.08
C GLN A 208 -15.80 6.90 19.94
N ASN A 209 -16.75 6.17 20.50
CA ASN A 209 -17.71 6.68 21.48
C ASN A 209 -17.36 6.10 22.84
N ALA A 210 -17.12 6.94 23.82
CA ALA A 210 -16.93 6.52 25.19
C ALA A 210 -18.02 7.17 26.07
N SER A 211 -18.70 6.34 26.87
CA SER A 211 -19.60 6.81 27.91
C SER A 211 -19.14 6.28 29.26
N ARG A 212 -19.15 7.14 30.25
CA ARG A 212 -18.85 6.75 31.64
C ARG A 212 -19.92 7.35 32.53
N ASP A 213 -20.60 6.48 33.23
CA ASP A 213 -21.59 6.87 34.22
C ASP A 213 -21.05 6.43 35.59
N GLN A 214 -21.00 7.33 36.52
CA GLN A 214 -20.58 7.09 37.89
C GLN A 214 -21.63 7.67 38.84
N SER A 215 -22.17 6.82 39.67
CA SER A 215 -23.15 7.22 40.69
C SER A 215 -22.66 6.83 42.08
N GLY A 216 -22.78 7.71 43.04
CA GLY A 216 -22.49 7.52 44.46
C GLY A 216 -23.55 8.15 45.34
N ILE A 217 -23.45 7.93 46.65
CA ILE A 217 -24.40 8.52 47.60
C ILE A 217 -24.24 10.06 47.59
N GLY A 218 -25.20 10.73 46.98
CA GLY A 218 -25.24 12.21 46.91
C GLY A 218 -24.53 12.83 45.70
N SER A 219 -23.94 12.05 44.81
CA SER A 219 -23.35 12.54 43.56
C SER A 219 -23.61 11.60 42.39
N ALA A 220 -23.85 12.16 41.22
CA ALA A 220 -23.92 11.44 39.97
C ALA A 220 -23.16 12.23 38.90
N SER A 221 -22.27 11.56 38.20
CA SER A 221 -21.57 12.15 37.04
C SER A 221 -21.77 11.28 35.82
N ALA A 222 -22.04 11.92 34.70
CA ALA A 222 -22.13 11.28 33.39
C ALA A 222 -21.21 12.00 32.42
N SER A 223 -20.37 11.28 31.73
CA SER A 223 -19.54 11.85 30.69
C SER A 223 -19.71 11.06 29.38
N ARG A 224 -19.83 11.79 28.29
CA ARG A 224 -19.84 11.24 26.92
C ARG A 224 -18.78 11.92 26.11
N SER A 225 -17.97 11.13 25.44
CA SER A 225 -17.01 11.65 24.47
C SER A 225 -17.17 10.92 23.14
N ARG A 226 -17.11 11.67 22.07
CA ARG A 226 -17.07 11.17 20.70
C ARG A 226 -15.80 11.70 20.08
N ASP A 227 -14.91 10.79 19.75
CA ASP A 227 -13.68 11.06 19.00
C ASP A 227 -13.87 10.54 17.58
N SER A 228 -13.78 11.41 16.59
CA SER A 228 -13.87 11.05 15.20
C SER A 228 -12.60 11.49 14.48
N ARG A 229 -11.90 10.54 13.93
CA ARG A 229 -10.67 10.76 13.19
C ARG A 229 -10.86 10.37 11.73
N ARG A 230 -10.58 11.28 10.81
CA ARG A 230 -10.59 11.04 9.38
C ARG A 230 -9.20 11.23 8.81
N VAL A 231 -8.80 10.34 7.90
CA VAL A 231 -7.50 10.35 7.25
C VAL A 231 -7.68 10.64 5.76
N TRP A 232 -7.01 11.68 5.31
CA TRP A 232 -7.02 12.12 3.93
C TRP A 232 -5.61 12.00 3.35
N LEU A 233 -5.52 11.52 2.12
CA LEU A 233 -4.29 11.44 1.35
C LEU A 233 -4.39 12.27 0.07
N LYS A 234 -3.27 12.91 -0.28
CA LYS A 234 -3.07 13.57 -1.57
C LYS A 234 -1.69 13.19 -2.09
N VAL A 235 -1.60 12.83 -3.37
CA VAL A 235 -0.34 12.51 -4.04
C VAL A 235 -0.09 13.51 -5.16
N GLU A 236 1.11 14.08 -5.19
CA GLU A 236 1.56 15.05 -6.17
C GLU A 236 2.87 14.59 -6.79
N GLU A 237 3.04 14.79 -8.10
CA GLU A 237 4.31 14.53 -8.77
C GLU A 237 5.26 15.71 -8.58
N LEU A 238 6.47 15.43 -8.08
CA LEU A 238 7.52 16.43 -7.96
C LEU A 238 8.26 16.53 -9.31
N ARG A 239 8.03 17.61 -10.02
CA ARG A 239 8.81 17.95 -11.22
C ARG A 239 10.16 18.54 -10.81
N HIS A 240 11.19 18.17 -11.56
CA HIS A 240 12.53 18.79 -11.45
C HIS A 240 12.53 20.16 -12.10
#